data_a3785ac66a8eca2cbc461211b34d0838
#
_entry.id   a3785ac66a8eca2cbc461211b34d0838
#
_cell.length_a   1.000
_cell.length_b   1.000
_cell.length_c   1.000
_cell.angle_alpha   90.00
_cell.angle_beta   90.00
_cell.angle_gamma   90.00
#
_symmetry.space_group_name_H-M   'P 1'
#
loop_
_entity.id
_entity.type
_entity.pdbx_description
1 polymer ?
#
loop_
_entity_poly.entity_id
_entity_poly.type
_entity_poly.pdbx_seq_one_letter_code
_entity_poly.pdbx_strand_id
1 'polypeptide(L)'
;IRTQIQLDAIRRRGVRNVLEGATVQRVKTIDQAEGIRYTTCTVEIEASGRDVDIELATGERSVNEGAPSFKEYWTFMKRSGVTAPALGLLEGNCPSCGTPLEMGSATICPSCRSKIKSGEFDWVLTEISQVASSRMAYANKVAADLIERDPGFTVSGMEDHASMVFWKMVGSIAR
;
A
#
# COMPACT_ATOMS: atom_id res chain seq x y z
N ILE A 1 -8.08 4.71 2.77
CA ILE A 1 -8.72 6.03 2.94
C ILE A 1 -8.29 6.98 1.81
N ARG A 2 -7.00 7.14 1.53
CA ARG A 2 -6.51 8.04 0.46
C ARG A 2 -6.99 7.61 -0.92
N THR A 3 -6.96 6.32 -1.22
CA THR A 3 -7.46 5.75 -2.49
C THR A 3 -8.97 5.99 -2.66
N GLN A 4 -9.75 5.87 -1.59
CA GLN A 4 -11.19 6.14 -1.65
C GLN A 4 -11.49 7.61 -1.90
N ILE A 5 -10.75 8.51 -1.24
CA ILE A 5 -10.87 9.97 -1.47
C ILE A 5 -10.50 10.32 -2.91
N GLN A 6 -9.47 9.69 -3.48
CA GLN A 6 -9.10 9.87 -4.88
C GLN A 6 -10.16 9.35 -5.83
N LEU A 7 -10.71 8.15 -5.59
CA LEU A 7 -11.80 7.58 -6.38
C LEU A 7 -13.07 8.46 -6.32
N ASP A 8 -13.41 8.99 -5.15
CA ASP A 8 -14.55 9.88 -4.99
C ASP A 8 -14.31 11.24 -5.66
N ALA A 9 -13.07 11.73 -5.67
CA ALA A 9 -12.71 12.94 -6.42
C ALA A 9 -12.80 12.71 -7.94
N ILE A 10 -12.34 11.59 -8.44
CA ILE A 10 -12.46 11.18 -9.85
C ILE A 10 -13.93 11.06 -10.24
N ARG A 11 -14.73 10.38 -9.43
CA ARG A 11 -16.19 10.26 -9.66
C ARG A 11 -16.90 11.61 -9.70
N ARG A 12 -16.52 12.55 -8.82
CA ARG A 12 -17.12 13.89 -8.80
C ARG A 12 -16.69 14.75 -9.99
N ARG A 13 -15.47 14.56 -10.48
CA ARG A 13 -14.94 15.32 -11.64
C ARG A 13 -15.43 14.76 -12.98
N GLY A 14 -15.94 13.53 -12.99
CA GLY A 14 -16.34 12.86 -14.23
C GLY A 14 -15.14 12.48 -15.12
N VAL A 15 -13.93 12.47 -14.57
CA VAL A 15 -12.69 12.21 -15.30
C VAL A 15 -12.02 10.97 -14.71
N ARG A 16 -11.62 10.05 -15.57
CA ARG A 16 -10.81 8.89 -15.24
C ARG A 16 -9.37 9.13 -15.67
N ASN A 17 -8.45 9.11 -14.72
CA ASN A 17 -7.03 9.15 -14.99
C ASN A 17 -6.49 7.74 -15.28
N VAL A 18 -5.68 7.61 -16.32
CA VAL A 18 -5.06 6.36 -16.75
C VAL A 18 -3.59 6.59 -17.05
N LEU A 19 -2.73 5.75 -16.51
CA LEU A 19 -1.31 5.74 -16.83
C LEU A 19 -1.07 4.75 -17.97
N GLU A 20 -0.71 5.25 -19.14
CA GLU A 20 -0.47 4.45 -20.34
C GLU A 20 1.02 4.19 -20.58
N GLY A 21 1.34 3.00 -21.05
CA GLY A 21 2.72 2.62 -21.37
C GLY A 21 3.64 2.67 -20.16
N ALA A 22 3.10 2.40 -18.96
CA ALA A 22 3.87 2.42 -17.73
C ALA A 22 5.03 1.43 -17.80
N THR A 23 6.23 1.91 -17.49
CA THR A 23 7.45 1.11 -17.45
C THR A 23 8.20 1.41 -16.16
N VAL A 24 8.51 0.37 -15.41
CA VAL A 24 9.35 0.47 -14.21
C VAL A 24 10.81 0.43 -14.65
N GLN A 25 11.56 1.48 -14.32
CA GLN A 25 12.98 1.63 -14.65
C GLN A 25 13.87 1.12 -13.53
N ARG A 26 13.44 1.36 -12.28
CA ARG A 26 14.20 0.97 -11.11
C ARG A 26 13.29 0.71 -9.91
N VAL A 27 13.66 -0.31 -9.14
CA VAL A 27 13.09 -0.54 -7.80
C VAL A 27 14.25 -0.70 -6.82
N LYS A 28 14.18 0.02 -5.71
CA LYS A 28 15.20 -0.04 -4.64
C LYS A 28 14.50 -0.11 -3.29
N THR A 29 14.86 -1.09 -2.48
CA THR A 29 14.48 -1.10 -1.07
C THR A 29 15.20 0.02 -0.33
N ILE A 30 14.47 0.88 0.34
CA ILE A 30 15.00 2.04 1.05
C ILE A 30 14.83 1.92 2.56
N ASP A 31 13.87 1.12 3.01
CA ASP A 31 13.64 0.87 4.42
C ASP A 31 13.07 -0.53 4.63
N GLN A 32 13.48 -1.15 5.73
CA GLN A 32 12.93 -2.42 6.18
C GLN A 32 12.95 -2.44 7.70
N ALA A 33 11.81 -2.70 8.30
CA ALA A 33 11.69 -2.83 9.74
C ALA A 33 10.96 -4.12 10.11
N GLU A 34 11.47 -4.81 11.11
CA GLU A 34 10.84 -5.99 11.67
C GLU A 34 10.29 -5.63 13.05
N GLY A 35 8.97 -5.51 13.15
CA GLY A 35 8.26 -5.30 14.39
C GLY A 35 7.87 -6.63 15.06
N ILE A 36 7.34 -6.54 16.28
CA ILE A 36 6.89 -7.71 17.05
C ILE A 36 5.76 -8.45 16.31
N ARG A 37 4.88 -7.72 15.65
CA ARG A 37 3.68 -8.27 14.97
C ARG A 37 3.78 -8.23 13.45
N TYR A 38 4.40 -7.20 12.91
CA TYR A 38 4.45 -6.95 11.48
C TYR A 38 5.86 -6.56 11.04
N THR A 39 6.21 -7.02 9.87
CA THR A 39 7.39 -6.61 9.12
C THR A 39 6.94 -5.65 8.04
N THR A 40 7.63 -4.53 7.89
CA THR A 40 7.39 -3.54 6.82
C THR A 40 8.58 -3.48 5.88
N CYS A 41 8.30 -3.17 4.62
CA CYS A 41 9.31 -2.95 3.60
C CYS A 41 8.87 -1.78 2.72
N THR A 42 9.68 -0.73 2.63
CA THR A 42 9.43 0.39 1.75
C THR A 42 10.39 0.34 0.57
N VAL A 43 9.84 0.41 -0.62
CA VAL A 43 10.59 0.47 -1.87
C VAL A 43 10.39 1.81 -2.56
N GLU A 44 11.47 2.34 -3.12
CA GLU A 44 11.46 3.44 -4.07
C GLU A 44 11.27 2.85 -5.46
N ILE A 45 10.31 3.35 -6.20
CA ILE A 45 10.01 2.94 -7.58
C ILE A 45 10.21 4.15 -8.47
N GLU A 46 11.11 4.02 -9.42
CA GLU A 46 11.27 4.97 -10.54
C GLU A 46 10.56 4.36 -11.76
N ALA A 47 9.59 5.08 -12.27
CA ALA A 47 8.79 4.64 -13.40
C ALA A 47 8.55 5.79 -14.37
N SER A 48 8.20 5.45 -15.59
CA SER A 48 7.72 6.39 -16.59
C SER A 48 6.42 5.91 -17.16
N GLY A 49 5.62 6.85 -17.66
CA GLY A 49 4.35 6.54 -18.29
C GLY A 49 3.70 7.83 -18.74
N ARG A 50 2.71 7.70 -19.60
CA ARG A 50 1.91 8.81 -20.12
C ARG A 50 0.64 8.92 -19.29
N ASP A 51 0.48 10.05 -18.63
CA ASP A 51 -0.70 10.36 -17.83
C ASP A 51 -1.82 10.88 -18.75
N VAL A 52 -2.93 10.19 -18.79
CA VAL A 52 -4.06 10.48 -19.68
C VAL A 52 -5.35 10.60 -18.88
N ASP A 53 -6.00 11.73 -18.98
CA ASP A 53 -7.35 11.94 -18.47
C ASP A 53 -8.38 11.58 -19.52
N ILE A 54 -9.38 10.80 -19.14
CA ILE A 54 -10.50 10.37 -19.98
C ILE A 54 -11.78 10.94 -19.36
N GLU A 55 -12.46 11.83 -20.08
CA GLU A 55 -13.77 12.32 -19.67
C GLU A 55 -14.82 11.21 -19.80
N LEU A 56 -15.49 10.88 -18.70
CA LEU A 56 -16.42 9.75 -18.67
C LEU A 56 -17.70 9.96 -19.48
N ALA A 57 -18.09 11.23 -19.66
CA ALA A 57 -19.30 11.59 -20.40
C ALA A 57 -19.12 11.52 -21.92
N THR A 58 -17.97 11.97 -22.41
CA THR A 58 -17.68 12.14 -23.85
C THR A 58 -16.73 11.08 -24.39
N GLY A 59 -15.93 10.46 -23.51
CA GLY A 59 -14.81 9.61 -23.91
C GLY A 59 -13.60 10.40 -24.43
N GLU A 60 -13.64 11.74 -24.36
CA GLU A 60 -12.54 12.59 -24.78
C GLU A 60 -11.30 12.33 -23.96
N ARG A 61 -10.15 12.33 -24.62
CA ARG A 61 -8.85 12.02 -24.02
C ARG A 61 -7.95 13.23 -24.10
N SER A 62 -7.41 13.62 -22.94
CA SER A 62 -6.38 14.65 -22.84
C SER A 62 -5.13 14.08 -22.21
N VAL A 63 -3.98 14.34 -22.83
CA VAL A 63 -2.68 13.93 -22.31
C VAL A 63 -2.18 15.03 -21.40
N ASN A 64 -1.91 14.71 -20.14
CA ASN A 64 -1.27 15.63 -19.24
C ASN A 64 0.21 15.76 -19.60
N GLU A 65 0.66 16.95 -19.93
CA GLU A 65 2.06 17.28 -20.23
C GLU A 65 2.89 17.30 -18.92
N GLY A 66 2.86 16.20 -18.17
CA GLY A 66 3.68 16.01 -16.99
C GLY A 66 5.04 15.39 -17.32
N ALA A 67 5.92 15.31 -16.33
CA ALA A 67 7.19 14.64 -16.46
C ALA A 67 6.95 13.18 -16.90
N PRO A 68 7.63 12.69 -17.95
CA PRO A 68 7.46 11.32 -18.44
C PRO A 68 7.90 10.27 -17.41
N SER A 69 8.65 10.70 -16.39
CA SER A 69 9.12 9.86 -15.29
C SER A 69 8.64 10.39 -13.94
N PHE A 70 8.33 9.49 -13.05
CA PHE A 70 7.92 9.79 -11.68
C PHE A 70 8.58 8.84 -10.70
N LYS A 71 8.61 9.26 -9.44
CA LYS A 71 9.16 8.49 -8.34
C LYS A 71 8.09 8.33 -7.27
N GLU A 72 7.88 7.09 -6.83
CA GLU A 72 6.94 6.75 -5.76
C GLU A 72 7.61 5.87 -4.72
N TYR A 73 7.09 5.93 -3.52
CA TYR A 73 7.50 5.13 -2.37
C TYR A 73 6.33 4.26 -1.95
N TRP A 74 6.52 2.95 -2.07
CA TRP A 74 5.49 1.97 -1.76
C TRP A 74 5.89 1.21 -0.51
N THR A 75 5.06 1.28 0.52
CA THR A 75 5.26 0.54 1.76
C THR A 75 4.37 -0.69 1.79
N PHE A 76 5.02 -1.83 1.91
CA PHE A 76 4.38 -3.13 2.08
C PHE A 76 4.49 -3.58 3.52
N MET A 77 3.52 -4.39 3.96
CA MET A 77 3.48 -4.95 5.30
C MET A 77 3.02 -6.40 5.25
N LYS A 78 3.60 -7.23 6.10
CA LYS A 78 3.12 -8.59 6.39
C LYS A 78 3.33 -8.91 7.86
N ARG A 79 2.64 -9.93 8.37
CA ARG A 79 2.83 -10.44 9.72
C ARG A 79 4.26 -10.97 9.89
N SER A 80 4.90 -10.62 11.01
CA SER A 80 6.26 -11.08 11.32
C SER A 80 6.30 -12.60 11.49
N GLY A 81 7.39 -13.22 11.04
CA GLY A 81 7.56 -14.68 11.06
C GLY A 81 6.79 -15.45 9.98
N VAL A 82 5.96 -14.78 9.18
CA VAL A 82 5.23 -15.45 8.09
C VAL A 82 6.10 -15.46 6.84
N THR A 83 6.24 -16.63 6.22
CA THR A 83 6.83 -16.77 4.89
C THR A 83 5.73 -16.55 3.86
N ALA A 84 5.93 -15.60 2.94
CA ALA A 84 5.00 -15.40 1.83
C ALA A 84 4.93 -16.67 0.97
N PRO A 85 3.73 -17.10 0.56
CA PRO A 85 3.58 -18.28 -0.27
C PRO A 85 4.18 -18.06 -1.67
N ALA A 86 4.62 -19.13 -2.31
CA ALA A 86 5.16 -19.08 -3.68
C ALA A 86 4.11 -18.66 -4.71
N LEU A 87 2.82 -18.97 -4.45
CA LEU A 87 1.67 -18.55 -5.24
C LEU A 87 0.72 -17.81 -4.30
N GLY A 88 0.81 -16.51 -4.31
CA GLY A 88 0.04 -15.63 -3.42
C GLY A 88 -0.95 -14.73 -4.16
N LEU A 89 -1.19 -13.57 -3.58
CA LEU A 89 -2.15 -12.59 -4.13
C LEU A 89 -1.75 -12.05 -5.50
N LEU A 90 -0.45 -11.93 -5.77
CA LEU A 90 0.04 -11.44 -7.06
C LEU A 90 -0.28 -12.40 -8.20
N GLU A 91 -0.25 -13.70 -7.94
CA GLU A 91 -0.57 -14.75 -8.90
C GLU A 91 -2.07 -15.06 -8.95
N GLY A 92 -2.88 -14.30 -8.22
CA GLY A 92 -4.34 -14.47 -8.19
C GLY A 92 -4.80 -15.66 -7.36
N ASN A 93 -4.02 -16.08 -6.36
CA ASN A 93 -4.38 -17.20 -5.48
C ASN A 93 -4.58 -16.73 -4.04
N CYS A 94 -5.40 -17.47 -3.31
CA CYS A 94 -5.55 -17.25 -1.88
C CYS A 94 -4.26 -17.64 -1.14
N PRO A 95 -3.61 -16.71 -0.40
CA PRO A 95 -2.35 -17.01 0.28
C PRO A 95 -2.51 -17.97 1.46
N SER A 96 -3.73 -18.24 1.90
CA SER A 96 -4.04 -19.18 2.98
C SER A 96 -4.31 -20.61 2.50
N CYS A 97 -5.07 -20.79 1.41
CA CYS A 97 -5.51 -22.11 0.95
C CYS A 97 -5.18 -22.42 -0.53
N GLY A 98 -4.57 -21.47 -1.25
CA GLY A 98 -4.18 -21.66 -2.65
C GLY A 98 -5.32 -21.59 -3.67
N THR A 99 -6.58 -21.46 -3.25
CA THR A 99 -7.71 -21.38 -4.19
C THR A 99 -7.57 -20.19 -5.12
N PRO A 100 -7.78 -20.33 -6.44
CA PRO A 100 -7.79 -19.22 -7.39
C PRO A 100 -8.83 -18.15 -6.98
N LEU A 101 -8.46 -16.89 -7.09
CA LEU A 101 -9.28 -15.73 -6.76
C LEU A 101 -9.52 -14.90 -8.01
N GLU A 102 -10.73 -14.36 -8.12
CA GLU A 102 -10.98 -13.32 -9.10
C GLU A 102 -10.23 -12.04 -8.72
N MET A 103 -9.39 -11.57 -9.63
CA MET A 103 -8.50 -10.42 -9.39
C MET A 103 -9.30 -9.16 -9.04
N GLY A 104 -8.96 -8.54 -7.94
CA GLY A 104 -9.30 -7.15 -7.63
C GLY A 104 -10.33 -6.90 -6.53
N SER A 105 -11.34 -7.73 -6.33
CA SER A 105 -12.47 -7.42 -5.44
C SER A 105 -12.51 -8.18 -4.11
N ALA A 106 -11.95 -9.38 -4.06
CA ALA A 106 -12.06 -10.22 -2.88
C ALA A 106 -11.18 -9.72 -1.72
N THR A 107 -11.80 -9.41 -0.60
CA THR A 107 -11.14 -9.16 0.69
C THR A 107 -11.18 -10.40 1.59
N ILE A 108 -12.10 -11.32 1.29
CA ILE A 108 -12.29 -12.59 2.01
C ILE A 108 -12.28 -13.71 0.96
N CYS A 109 -11.52 -14.76 1.23
CA CYS A 109 -11.52 -15.93 0.37
C CYS A 109 -12.88 -16.64 0.38
N PRO A 110 -13.50 -16.91 -0.77
CA PRO A 110 -14.79 -17.60 -0.82
C PRO A 110 -14.71 -19.05 -0.33
N SER A 111 -13.52 -19.67 -0.43
CA SER A 111 -13.30 -21.07 -0.04
C SER A 111 -13.02 -21.20 1.47
N CYS A 112 -11.94 -20.57 1.97
CA CYS A 112 -11.50 -20.77 3.37
C CYS A 112 -11.92 -19.65 4.32
N ARG A 113 -12.60 -18.60 3.84
CA ARG A 113 -13.05 -17.44 4.62
C ARG A 113 -11.93 -16.59 5.24
N SER A 114 -10.68 -16.84 4.92
CA SER A 114 -9.56 -16.03 5.39
C SER A 114 -9.61 -14.61 4.81
N LYS A 115 -9.23 -13.63 5.63
CA LYS A 115 -9.05 -12.23 5.19
C LYS A 115 -7.73 -12.12 4.41
N ILE A 116 -7.82 -12.16 3.09
CA ILE A 116 -6.66 -12.31 2.20
C ILE A 116 -5.80 -11.06 2.06
N LYS A 117 -6.36 -9.86 2.28
CA LYS A 117 -5.64 -8.58 2.20
C LYS A 117 -5.33 -8.01 3.60
N SER A 118 -5.12 -8.87 4.59
CA SER A 118 -4.86 -8.46 5.97
C SER A 118 -3.38 -8.34 6.33
N GLY A 119 -2.49 -8.79 5.46
CA GLY A 119 -1.07 -8.94 5.79
C GLY A 119 -0.74 -10.17 6.65
N GLU A 120 -1.73 -10.97 7.05
CA GLU A 120 -1.51 -12.14 7.89
C GLU A 120 -0.85 -13.30 7.16
N PHE A 121 -0.94 -13.35 5.84
CA PHE A 121 -0.45 -14.48 5.04
C PHE A 121 0.57 -14.06 3.99
N ASP A 122 0.51 -12.81 3.52
CA ASP A 122 1.32 -12.32 2.41
C ASP A 122 1.53 -10.81 2.55
N TRP A 123 2.45 -10.28 1.77
CA TRP A 123 2.69 -8.85 1.67
C TRP A 123 1.47 -8.11 1.14
N VAL A 124 1.08 -7.04 1.81
CA VAL A 124 0.01 -6.15 1.37
C VAL A 124 0.54 -4.73 1.28
N LEU A 125 0.12 -4.02 0.24
CA LEU A 125 0.44 -2.61 0.06
C LEU A 125 -0.37 -1.77 1.04
N THR A 126 0.30 -1.01 1.88
CA THR A 126 -0.32 -0.18 2.93
C THR A 126 -0.25 1.31 2.64
N GLU A 127 0.78 1.75 1.93
CA GLU A 127 0.96 3.16 1.61
C GLU A 127 1.62 3.35 0.24
N ILE A 128 1.17 4.39 -0.48
CA ILE A 128 1.84 4.97 -1.64
C ILE A 128 2.09 6.44 -1.34
N SER A 129 3.32 6.90 -1.50
CA SER A 129 3.72 8.30 -1.29
C SER A 129 4.61 8.78 -2.42
N GLN A 130 4.48 10.05 -2.80
CA GLN A 130 5.37 10.71 -3.77
C GLN A 130 6.48 11.50 -3.08
N VAL A 131 6.46 11.57 -1.75
CA VAL A 131 7.42 12.34 -0.96
C VAL A 131 8.31 11.39 -0.18
N ALA A 132 9.59 11.33 -0.58
CA ALA A 132 10.61 10.64 0.19
C ALA A 132 10.89 11.37 1.52
N SER A 133 11.13 10.60 2.54
CA SER A 133 12.08 10.88 3.64
C SER A 133 11.92 12.11 4.53
N SER A 134 11.25 13.17 4.18
CA SER A 134 10.98 14.24 5.17
C SER A 134 10.13 13.74 6.34
N ARG A 135 9.26 12.77 6.07
CA ARG A 135 8.51 12.07 7.12
C ARG A 135 9.39 11.15 7.96
N MET A 136 10.37 10.45 7.37
CA MET A 136 11.27 9.57 8.14
C MET A 136 12.20 10.39 9.03
N ALA A 137 12.78 11.47 8.53
CA ALA A 137 13.61 12.36 9.35
C ALA A 137 12.80 13.03 10.48
N TYR A 138 11.59 13.46 10.20
CA TYR A 138 10.67 14.01 11.20
C TYR A 138 10.21 12.94 12.19
N ALA A 139 9.82 11.76 11.71
CA ALA A 139 9.42 10.64 12.55
C ALA A 139 10.55 10.19 13.47
N ASN A 140 11.78 10.11 12.99
CA ASN A 140 12.94 9.77 13.81
C ASN A 140 13.21 10.80 14.90
N LYS A 141 13.03 12.10 14.62
CA LYS A 141 13.15 13.15 15.62
C LYS A 141 12.06 13.07 16.69
N VAL A 142 10.81 12.89 16.27
CA VAL A 142 9.66 12.73 17.19
C VAL A 142 9.83 11.47 18.03
N ALA A 143 10.29 10.37 17.42
CA ALA A 143 10.55 9.14 18.14
C ALA A 143 11.64 9.29 19.20
N ALA A 144 12.72 10.03 18.91
CA ALA A 144 13.77 10.31 19.88
C ALA A 144 13.24 11.11 21.09
N ASP A 145 12.43 12.15 20.84
CA ASP A 145 11.78 12.93 21.89
C ASP A 145 10.83 12.08 22.76
N LEU A 146 10.11 11.13 22.14
CA LEU A 146 9.19 10.25 22.84
C LEU A 146 9.93 9.22 23.71
N ILE A 147 11.01 8.65 23.21
CA ILE A 147 11.85 7.70 23.98
C ILE A 147 12.44 8.38 25.21
N GLU A 148 12.84 9.65 25.10
CA GLU A 148 13.36 10.43 26.23
C GLU A 148 12.30 10.66 27.32
N ARG A 149 11.05 10.89 26.94
CA ARG A 149 9.92 11.18 27.85
C ARG A 149 9.25 9.93 28.41
N ASP A 150 9.26 8.85 27.66
CA ASP A 150 8.65 7.55 28.01
C ASP A 150 9.64 6.42 27.71
N PRO A 151 10.39 5.96 28.72
CA PRO A 151 11.36 4.87 28.54
C PRO A 151 10.73 3.54 28.10
N GLY A 152 9.42 3.39 28.24
CA GLY A 152 8.67 2.23 27.73
C GLY A 152 8.26 2.36 26.27
N PHE A 153 8.42 3.56 25.67
CA PHE A 153 8.10 3.78 24.27
C PHE A 153 9.14 3.12 23.36
N THR A 154 8.65 2.36 22.39
CA THR A 154 9.46 1.87 21.27
C THR A 154 8.77 2.20 19.95
N VAL A 155 9.53 2.61 18.96
CA VAL A 155 9.01 2.90 17.61
C VAL A 155 8.27 1.68 17.06
N SER A 156 8.88 0.51 17.15
CA SER A 156 8.29 -0.76 16.70
C SER A 156 6.97 -1.07 17.43
N GLY A 157 6.91 -0.89 18.75
CA GLY A 157 5.68 -1.11 19.50
C GLY A 157 4.55 -0.17 19.11
N MET A 158 4.88 1.10 18.80
CA MET A 158 3.89 2.07 18.32
C MET A 158 3.42 1.74 16.89
N GLU A 159 4.31 1.34 16.00
CA GLU A 159 3.99 0.93 14.64
C GLU A 159 3.10 -0.32 14.64
N ASP A 160 3.40 -1.30 15.48
CA ASP A 160 2.59 -2.50 15.66
C ASP A 160 1.19 -2.16 16.20
N HIS A 161 1.11 -1.25 17.17
CA HIS A 161 -0.15 -0.80 17.73
C HIS A 161 -0.99 -0.05 16.68
N ALA A 162 -0.38 0.87 15.95
CA ALA A 162 -1.05 1.61 14.88
C ALA A 162 -1.53 0.67 13.77
N SER A 163 -0.71 -0.30 13.38
CA SER A 163 -1.08 -1.33 12.41
C SER A 163 -2.26 -2.16 12.87
N MET A 164 -2.26 -2.57 14.14
CA MET A 164 -3.38 -3.32 14.72
C MET A 164 -4.69 -2.51 14.71
N VAL A 165 -4.62 -1.22 15.09
CA VAL A 165 -5.79 -0.32 15.06
C VAL A 165 -6.30 -0.14 13.63
N PHE A 166 -5.40 0.11 12.68
CA PHE A 166 -5.73 0.24 11.26
C PHE A 166 -6.51 -0.99 10.75
N TRP A 167 -5.98 -2.18 10.99
CA TRP A 167 -6.61 -3.42 10.53
C TRP A 167 -7.94 -3.72 11.21
N LYS A 168 -8.10 -3.36 12.49
CA LYS A 168 -9.40 -3.43 13.17
C LYS A 168 -10.42 -2.49 12.53
N MET A 169 -10.02 -1.27 12.19
CA MET A 169 -10.88 -0.31 11.50
C MET A 169 -11.28 -0.80 10.11
N VAL A 170 -10.32 -1.24 9.29
CA VAL A 170 -10.61 -1.78 7.95
C VAL A 170 -11.50 -3.01 8.03
N GLY A 171 -11.27 -3.90 8.98
CA GLY A 171 -12.10 -5.09 9.19
C GLY A 171 -13.52 -4.80 9.70
N SER A 172 -13.76 -3.63 10.31
CA SER A 172 -15.10 -3.19 10.73
C SER A 172 -15.91 -2.55 9.59
N ILE A 173 -15.22 -1.94 8.62
CA ILE A 173 -15.87 -1.31 7.44
C ILE A 173 -16.28 -2.38 6.40
N ALA A 174 -15.64 -3.53 6.43
CA ALA A 174 -15.89 -4.63 5.48
C ALA A 174 -16.99 -5.60 5.91
N ARG A 175 -17.77 -5.25 6.92
CA ARG A 175 -19.01 -5.96 7.35
C ARG A 175 -20.23 -5.16 6.92
#